data_2c0f12dba2ea53f59dad2c5abdcfa2b1
#
_entry.id   2c0f12dba2ea53f59dad2c5abdcfa2b1
#
_cell.length_a   1.000
_cell.length_b   1.000
_cell.length_c   1.000
_cell.angle_alpha   90.00
_cell.angle_beta   90.00
_cell.angle_gamma   90.00
#
_symmetry.space_group_name_H-M   'P 1'
#
loop_
_entity.id
_entity.type
_entity.pdbx_description
1 polymer ?
#
loop_
_entity_poly.entity_id
_entity_poly.type
_entity_poly.pdbx_seq_one_letter_code
_entity_poly.pdbx_strand_id
1 'polypeptide(L)'
;MALDILIVDDEQDIRDLVSGVLDDEGYGTRTAASADEALAALDERLPSLILLDVWLRGSSMDGIELLRAIKLRDPQIPVIVFSGHGNIDTAVAAIGHG
;
A
#
# COMPACT_ATOMS: atom_id res chain seq x y z
N MET A 1 18.13 -12.01 0.25
CA MET A 1 16.86 -12.10 0.97
C MET A 1 15.84 -11.21 0.27
N ALA A 2 14.66 -11.75 -0.02
CA ALA A 2 13.65 -11.01 -0.76
C ALA A 2 13.03 -9.93 0.11
N LEU A 3 12.72 -8.78 -0.49
CA LEU A 3 11.96 -7.75 0.19
C LEU A 3 10.51 -8.21 0.35
N ASP A 4 9.88 -7.81 1.43
CA ASP A 4 8.47 -8.09 1.71
C ASP A 4 7.68 -6.82 1.39
N ILE A 5 6.86 -6.87 0.36
CA ILE A 5 6.10 -5.72 -0.11
C ILE A 5 4.61 -5.94 0.16
N LEU A 6 4.01 -4.99 0.85
CA LEU A 6 2.57 -5.02 1.11
C LEU A 6 1.87 -4.15 0.05
N ILE A 7 0.92 -4.75 -0.66
CA ILE A 7 0.16 -4.08 -1.71
C ILE A 7 -1.25 -3.82 -1.18
N VAL A 8 -1.63 -2.55 -1.11
CA VAL A 8 -2.94 -2.15 -0.58
C VAL A 8 -3.77 -1.53 -1.70
N ASP A 9 -4.82 -2.22 -2.10
CA ASP A 9 -5.72 -1.79 -3.17
C ASP A 9 -7.06 -2.51 -2.99
N ASP A 10 -8.16 -1.81 -3.20
CA ASP A 10 -9.49 -2.39 -3.06
C ASP A 10 -9.89 -3.26 -4.26
N GLU A 11 -9.18 -3.19 -5.36
CA GLU A 11 -9.47 -3.99 -6.55
C GLU A 11 -8.60 -5.23 -6.60
N GLN A 12 -9.24 -6.39 -6.62
CA GLN A 12 -8.50 -7.65 -6.65
C GLN A 12 -7.64 -7.79 -7.89
N ASP A 13 -8.14 -7.36 -9.04
CA ASP A 13 -7.39 -7.49 -10.30
C ASP A 13 -6.06 -6.72 -10.23
N ILE A 14 -6.07 -5.55 -9.59
CA ILE A 14 -4.86 -4.76 -9.44
C ILE A 14 -3.92 -5.43 -8.46
N ARG A 15 -4.43 -5.94 -7.33
CA ARG A 15 -3.59 -6.66 -6.36
C ARG A 15 -2.90 -7.85 -7.03
N ASP A 16 -3.66 -8.62 -7.80
CA ASP A 16 -3.13 -9.81 -8.48
C ASP A 16 -2.09 -9.43 -9.53
N LEU A 17 -2.35 -8.38 -10.30
CA LEU A 17 -1.43 -7.92 -11.33
C LEU A 17 -0.11 -7.44 -10.72
N VAL A 18 -0.19 -6.57 -9.74
CA VAL A 18 1.02 -6.00 -9.11
C VAL A 18 1.79 -7.08 -8.37
N SER A 19 1.08 -7.95 -7.65
CA SER A 19 1.70 -9.05 -6.94
C SER A 19 2.44 -9.97 -7.90
N GLY A 20 1.81 -10.32 -9.03
CA GLY A 20 2.43 -11.17 -10.04
C GLY A 20 3.70 -10.57 -10.62
N VAL A 21 3.67 -9.28 -10.95
CA VAL A 21 4.85 -8.60 -11.49
C VAL A 21 5.99 -8.60 -10.48
N LEU A 22 5.69 -8.28 -9.22
CA LEU A 22 6.72 -8.24 -8.18
C LEU A 22 7.25 -9.63 -7.84
N ASP A 23 6.38 -10.62 -7.80
CA ASP A 23 6.80 -12.01 -7.57
C ASP A 23 7.75 -12.48 -8.67
N ASP A 24 7.46 -12.11 -9.92
CA ASP A 24 8.33 -12.46 -11.05
C ASP A 24 9.71 -11.81 -10.92
N GLU A 25 9.80 -10.67 -10.25
CA GLU A 25 11.07 -9.98 -10.01
C GLU A 25 11.79 -10.50 -8.76
N GLY A 26 11.21 -11.48 -8.06
CA GLY A 26 11.83 -12.10 -6.90
C GLY A 26 11.49 -11.48 -5.56
N TYR A 27 10.52 -10.58 -5.51
CA TYR A 27 10.08 -9.99 -4.24
C TYR A 27 9.01 -10.86 -3.60
N GLY A 28 8.96 -10.86 -2.27
CA GLY A 28 7.82 -11.43 -1.55
C GLY A 28 6.72 -10.41 -1.46
N THR A 29 5.47 -10.85 -1.65
CA THR A 29 4.33 -9.93 -1.61
C THR A 29 3.25 -10.41 -0.66
N ARG A 30 2.56 -9.45 -0.06
CA ARG A 30 1.31 -9.64 0.68
C ARG A 30 0.33 -8.60 0.18
N THR A 31 -0.95 -8.88 0.30
CA THR A 31 -1.99 -7.97 -0.20
C THR A 31 -2.99 -7.63 0.89
N ALA A 32 -3.60 -6.45 0.77
CA ALA A 32 -4.67 -6.01 1.65
C ALA A 32 -5.71 -5.28 0.80
N ALA A 33 -6.98 -5.57 1.06
CA ALA A 33 -8.07 -5.00 0.27
C ALA A 33 -8.65 -3.73 0.91
N SER A 34 -8.23 -3.41 2.13
CA SER A 34 -8.78 -2.27 2.87
C SER A 34 -7.74 -1.74 3.86
N ALA A 35 -8.04 -0.59 4.45
CA ALA A 35 -7.20 -0.03 5.50
C ALA A 35 -7.11 -0.98 6.71
N ASP A 36 -8.23 -1.59 7.09
CA ASP A 36 -8.25 -2.50 8.23
C ASP A 36 -7.37 -3.71 7.99
N GLU A 37 -7.42 -4.28 6.78
CA GLU A 37 -6.54 -5.41 6.44
C GLU A 37 -5.08 -4.98 6.40
N ALA A 38 -4.80 -3.78 5.90
CA ALA A 38 -3.44 -3.26 5.85
C ALA A 38 -2.86 -3.10 7.26
N LEU A 39 -3.62 -2.52 8.17
CA LEU A 39 -3.17 -2.35 9.54
C LEU A 39 -2.98 -3.70 10.25
N ALA A 40 -3.85 -4.67 9.99
CA ALA A 40 -3.68 -6.03 10.52
C ALA A 40 -2.41 -6.68 9.98
N ALA A 41 -2.10 -6.47 8.71
CA ALA A 41 -0.88 -6.99 8.11
C ALA A 41 0.37 -6.40 8.76
N LEU A 42 0.33 -5.11 9.13
CA LEU A 42 1.43 -4.47 9.84
C LEU A 42 1.62 -5.06 11.23
N ASP A 43 0.52 -5.42 11.89
CA ASP A 43 0.59 -6.05 13.22
C ASP A 43 1.24 -7.42 13.15
N GLU A 44 1.03 -8.14 12.06
CA GLU A 44 1.67 -9.45 11.89
C GLU A 44 3.17 -9.32 11.65
N ARG A 45 3.55 -8.43 10.73
CA ARG A 45 4.95 -8.24 10.36
C ARG A 45 5.08 -6.94 9.57
N LEU A 46 6.07 -6.13 9.91
CA LEU A 46 6.34 -4.91 9.17
C LEU A 46 6.91 -5.24 7.80
N PRO A 47 6.33 -4.71 6.72
CA PRO A 47 6.88 -4.93 5.38
C PRO A 47 8.10 -4.05 5.15
N SER A 48 8.88 -4.39 4.12
CA SER A 48 10.00 -3.57 3.68
C SER A 48 9.52 -2.31 2.96
N LEU A 49 8.35 -2.41 2.33
CA LEU A 49 7.80 -1.34 1.48
C LEU A 49 6.28 -1.54 1.41
N ILE A 50 5.54 -0.45 1.33
CA ILE A 50 4.10 -0.48 1.12
C ILE A 50 3.78 0.22 -0.20
N LEU A 51 3.01 -0.45 -1.06
CA LEU A 51 2.41 0.14 -2.25
C LEU A 51 0.95 0.42 -1.91
N LEU A 52 0.55 1.67 -1.91
CA LEU A 52 -0.74 2.10 -1.39
C LEU A 52 -1.55 2.83 -2.46
N ASP A 53 -2.77 2.35 -2.70
CA ASP A 53 -3.73 3.04 -3.56
C ASP A 53 -4.41 4.14 -2.75
N VAL A 54 -4.44 5.37 -3.29
CA VAL A 54 -5.12 6.49 -2.62
C VAL A 54 -6.64 6.36 -2.67
N TRP A 55 -7.18 5.61 -3.61
CA TRP A 55 -8.63 5.49 -3.82
C TRP A 55 -9.19 4.20 -3.21
N LEU A 56 -8.97 4.00 -1.91
CA LEU A 56 -9.51 2.84 -1.21
C LEU A 56 -11.01 3.03 -0.99
N ARG A 57 -11.81 2.15 -1.60
CA ARG A 57 -13.26 2.15 -1.46
C ARG A 57 -13.68 1.07 -0.47
N GLY A 58 -14.80 1.29 0.20
CA GLY A 58 -15.35 0.31 1.14
C GLY A 58 -14.47 0.10 2.36
N SER A 59 -13.57 1.03 2.64
CA SER A 59 -12.65 0.97 3.75
C SER A 59 -13.04 2.00 4.81
N SER A 60 -12.61 1.77 6.05
CA SER A 60 -12.88 2.70 7.16
C SER A 60 -12.19 4.04 6.98
N MET A 61 -11.13 4.07 6.17
CA MET A 61 -10.42 5.31 5.85
C MET A 61 -9.91 5.24 4.42
N ASP A 62 -9.68 6.40 3.81
CA ASP A 62 -9.15 6.45 2.45
C ASP A 62 -7.62 6.26 2.48
N GLY A 63 -7.02 6.26 1.28
CA GLY A 63 -5.59 6.01 1.17
C GLY A 63 -4.72 7.04 1.86
N ILE A 64 -5.12 8.31 1.83
CA ILE A 64 -4.36 9.38 2.48
C ILE A 64 -4.42 9.24 4.01
N GLU A 65 -5.60 8.95 4.54
CA GLU A 65 -5.77 8.72 5.97
C GLU A 65 -4.95 7.50 6.42
N LEU A 66 -4.97 6.44 5.61
CA LEU A 66 -4.18 5.25 5.90
C LEU A 66 -2.69 5.55 5.86
N LEU A 67 -2.23 6.35 4.90
CA LEU A 67 -0.84 6.76 4.83
C LEU A 67 -0.40 7.45 6.12
N ARG A 68 -1.24 8.37 6.62
CA ARG A 68 -0.95 9.04 7.90
C ARG A 68 -0.88 8.08 9.06
N ALA A 69 -1.82 7.13 9.12
CA ALA A 69 -1.85 6.14 10.19
C ALA A 69 -0.59 5.25 10.16
N ILE A 70 -0.17 4.85 8.98
CA ILE A 70 1.05 4.04 8.81
C ILE A 70 2.27 4.83 9.28
N LYS A 71 2.39 6.08 8.87
CA LYS A 71 3.54 6.91 9.23
C LYS A 71 3.58 7.26 10.70
N LEU A 72 2.44 7.34 11.35
CA LEU A 72 2.39 7.52 12.81
C LEU A 72 2.86 6.28 13.55
N ARG A 73 2.53 5.09 13.03
CA ARG A 73 2.94 3.82 13.64
C ARG A 73 4.42 3.53 13.40
N ASP A 74 4.87 3.77 12.16
CA ASP A 74 6.23 3.48 11.77
C ASP A 74 6.72 4.53 10.77
N PRO A 75 7.34 5.61 11.27
CA PRO A 75 7.80 6.69 10.39
C PRO A 75 8.88 6.27 9.40
N GLN A 76 9.54 5.13 9.62
CA GLN A 76 10.64 4.69 8.78
C GLN A 76 10.21 3.86 7.57
N ILE A 77 9.00 3.34 7.57
CA ILE A 77 8.54 2.48 6.46
C ILE A 77 8.38 3.31 5.18
N PRO A 78 9.04 2.92 4.08
CA PRO A 78 8.79 3.57 2.80
C PRO A 78 7.40 3.23 2.28
N VAL A 79 6.67 4.24 1.81
CA VAL A 79 5.35 4.06 1.22
C VAL A 79 5.34 4.73 -0.14
N ILE A 80 5.02 3.95 -1.17
CA ILE A 80 4.82 4.47 -2.52
C ILE A 80 3.32 4.51 -2.76
N VAL A 81 2.82 5.71 -3.07
CA VAL A 81 1.40 5.91 -3.31
C VAL A 81 1.13 5.94 -4.80
N PHE A 82 0.13 5.20 -5.23
CA PHE A 82 -0.29 5.20 -6.62
C PHE A 82 -1.80 5.37 -6.70
N SER A 83 -2.31 5.61 -7.90
CA SER A 83 -3.75 5.74 -8.09
C SER A 83 -4.16 5.12 -9.41
N GLY A 84 -5.00 4.10 -9.33
CA GLY A 84 -5.60 3.48 -10.52
C GLY A 84 -6.71 4.34 -11.12
N HIS A 85 -7.20 5.32 -10.37
CA HIS A 85 -8.33 6.16 -10.78
C HIS A 85 -8.00 7.65 -10.80
N GLY A 86 -6.85 8.03 -10.26
CA GLY A 86 -6.43 9.41 -10.19
C GLY A 86 -5.34 9.73 -11.18
N ASN A 87 -4.51 10.69 -10.84
CA ASN A 87 -3.43 11.13 -11.69
C ASN A 87 -2.13 11.25 -10.89
N ILE A 88 -1.06 11.58 -11.60
CA ILE A 88 0.27 11.71 -11.00
C ILE A 88 0.29 12.81 -9.94
N ASP A 89 -0.44 13.89 -10.15
CA ASP A 89 -0.46 14.99 -9.20
C ASP A 89 -0.97 14.55 -7.84
N THR A 90 -2.02 13.71 -7.81
CA THR A 90 -2.53 13.15 -6.57
C THR A 90 -1.49 12.29 -5.87
N ALA A 91 -0.80 11.44 -6.62
CA ALA A 91 0.23 10.57 -6.07
C ALA A 91 1.39 11.40 -5.50
N VAL A 92 1.81 12.43 -6.21
CA VAL A 92 2.89 13.31 -5.76
C VAL A 92 2.50 14.03 -4.46
N ALA A 93 1.26 14.53 -4.39
CA ALA A 93 0.77 15.19 -3.18
C ALA A 93 0.78 14.24 -1.99
N ALA A 94 0.37 12.98 -2.18
CA ALA A 94 0.37 11.99 -1.12
C ALA A 94 1.79 11.67 -0.64
N ILE A 95 2.73 11.55 -1.56
CA ILE A 95 4.14 11.31 -1.23
C ILE A 95 4.68 12.49 -0.41
N GLY A 96 4.26 13.70 -0.75
CA GLY A 96 4.69 14.90 -0.03
C GLY A 96 4.28 14.92 1.44
N HIS A 97 3.27 14.15 1.83
CA HIS A 97 2.84 14.03 3.23
C HIS A 97 3.63 12.96 4.00
N GLY A 98 4.28 12.10 3.27
CA GLY A 98 5.05 11.03 3.86
C GLY A 98 6.46 11.40 4.15
#